data_5ad480fc7132f20b129308424592393c
#
_entry.id   5ad480fc7132f20b129308424592393c
#
_cell.length_a   1.000
_cell.length_b   1.000
_cell.length_c   1.000
_cell.angle_alpha   90.00
_cell.angle_beta   90.00
_cell.angle_gamma   90.00
#
_symmetry.space_group_name_H-M   'P 1'
#
loop_
_entity.id
_entity.type
_entity.pdbx_description
1 polymer ?
#
loop_
_entity_poly.entity_id
_entity_poly.type
_entity_poly.pdbx_seq_one_letter_code
_entity_poly.pdbx_strand_id
1 'polypeptide(L)'
;MDAKCVSAGERSRKLPERRCLALCLAGLWHSQFVHAQTADVLGPEVRKYVRVSAPRVVLEHVRIIDGTGAPPRPDQNIAIENGKIAAIGPGADQPQSADVTALDLRGYAVIPGIVGMHDHLAYNARPNLQADGSYERPFLALQMSFSAPRLYLANGVTTIRTAGSVAPQTDLNLKQAIEKGAAPGPHLDVTGPFLGGPGLHAPVLTGPEDARKTVDFWADHGVTSFKAYVNITRAELQAVVAEAHRRGLKVLGHLCSVTYEEAAEIGIDSLEHGFFVNTQLDPGKQPDQCSDSRGDYTLEHMSAEQADHLLTALIRHHVAITSTLPSTAFSVPSLNQDRDGKPPLSPAALAAMSTAAREGYFIDLKRNRAGGKDLTQLLRRDMELERNFVARGGLLMAGSDPVGFFGSVPGFADHREIELLVEAGFTPVQAIQIATLNGAIFLGRQDQIGSISIGKNADLVVIKGDPSAHISDIENVEIVFKDGVGYDTQKLLDSAKGHYGEF
;
A
#
# COMPACT_ATOMS: atom_id res chain seq x y z
N MET A 1 -14.91 -72.62 -47.37
CA MET A 1 -16.25 -73.17 -47.54
C MET A 1 -17.18 -72.04 -47.22
N ASP A 2 -17.53 -71.37 -48.26
CA ASP A 2 -18.90 -71.15 -48.81
C ASP A 2 -19.80 -70.36 -47.90
N ALA A 3 -20.01 -69.15 -48.22
CA ALA A 3 -20.94 -68.52 -49.16
C ALA A 3 -22.35 -68.38 -48.60
N LYS A 4 -22.91 -67.24 -48.48
CA LYS A 4 -23.78 -66.55 -49.45
C LYS A 4 -24.31 -65.21 -48.94
N CYS A 5 -24.23 -64.21 -49.81
CA CYS A 5 -25.03 -63.00 -49.81
C CYS A 5 -26.51 -63.25 -49.83
N VAL A 6 -27.34 -62.42 -49.18
CA VAL A 6 -28.63 -61.93 -49.70
C VAL A 6 -28.77 -60.46 -49.33
N SER A 7 -29.03 -59.66 -50.36
CA SER A 7 -29.50 -58.26 -50.34
C SER A 7 -30.95 -58.12 -49.99
N ALA A 8 -31.29 -57.01 -49.31
CA ALA A 8 -32.50 -56.22 -49.71
C ALA A 8 -32.78 -55.09 -48.68
N GLY A 9 -33.00 -53.91 -49.18
CA GLY A 9 -34.06 -53.05 -48.67
C GLY A 9 -33.67 -51.69 -48.11
N GLU A 10 -33.42 -50.72 -48.99
CA GLU A 10 -33.51 -49.29 -48.67
C GLU A 10 -34.84 -48.93 -48.02
N ARG A 11 -34.83 -48.34 -46.84
CA ARG A 11 -35.82 -47.36 -46.44
C ARG A 11 -35.17 -46.20 -45.71
N SER A 12 -35.14 -45.07 -46.42
CA SER A 12 -34.78 -43.77 -45.89
C SER A 12 -35.70 -43.35 -44.73
N ARG A 13 -35.15 -43.11 -43.54
CA ARG A 13 -35.83 -42.35 -42.51
C ARG A 13 -34.98 -41.14 -42.19
N LYS A 14 -35.47 -39.94 -42.58
CA LYS A 14 -34.98 -38.64 -42.19
C LYS A 14 -34.98 -38.50 -40.67
N LEU A 15 -33.81 -38.29 -40.06
CA LEU A 15 -33.65 -37.85 -38.68
C LEU A 15 -33.72 -36.31 -38.65
N PRO A 16 -34.40 -35.71 -37.65
CA PRO A 16 -34.51 -34.26 -37.55
C PRO A 16 -33.19 -33.65 -37.09
N GLU A 17 -32.83 -32.51 -37.72
CA GLU A 17 -31.74 -31.64 -37.34
C GLU A 17 -31.86 -31.20 -35.87
N ARG A 18 -30.98 -31.69 -35.03
CA ARG A 18 -30.76 -31.11 -33.68
C ARG A 18 -29.91 -29.85 -33.87
N ARG A 19 -30.56 -28.69 -33.77
CA ARG A 19 -29.90 -27.41 -33.58
C ARG A 19 -29.12 -27.49 -32.27
N CYS A 20 -27.79 -27.51 -32.34
CA CYS A 20 -26.91 -27.23 -31.21
C CYS A 20 -27.07 -25.73 -30.84
N LEU A 21 -27.84 -25.44 -29.81
CA LEU A 21 -27.77 -24.16 -29.12
C LEU A 21 -26.42 -24.12 -28.38
N ALA A 22 -25.44 -23.42 -28.93
CA ALA A 22 -24.27 -23.01 -28.17
C ALA A 22 -24.74 -22.00 -27.11
N LEU A 23 -24.88 -22.44 -25.87
CA LEU A 23 -24.99 -21.54 -24.73
C LEU A 23 -23.60 -20.88 -24.53
N CYS A 24 -23.45 -19.69 -25.06
CA CYS A 24 -22.41 -18.77 -24.59
C CYS A 24 -22.76 -18.39 -23.14
N LEU A 25 -22.15 -19.07 -22.18
CA LEU A 25 -22.06 -18.60 -20.80
C LEU A 25 -21.14 -17.35 -20.83
N ALA A 26 -21.72 -16.19 -21.10
CA ALA A 26 -21.10 -14.93 -20.80
C ALA A 26 -20.98 -14.86 -19.27
N GLY A 27 -19.76 -15.06 -18.76
CA GLY A 27 -19.46 -14.81 -17.36
C GLY A 27 -19.85 -13.36 -17.04
N LEU A 28 -20.90 -13.17 -16.29
CA LEU A 28 -21.26 -11.90 -15.69
C LEU A 28 -20.17 -11.58 -14.65
N TRP A 29 -19.13 -10.90 -15.09
CA TRP A 29 -18.27 -10.14 -14.20
C TRP A 29 -19.16 -9.11 -13.53
N HIS A 30 -19.51 -9.35 -12.28
CA HIS A 30 -20.06 -8.33 -11.43
C HIS A 30 -18.96 -7.31 -11.18
N SER A 31 -18.81 -6.34 -12.09
CA SER A 31 -18.17 -5.07 -11.75
C SER A 31 -19.05 -4.48 -10.63
N GLN A 32 -18.61 -4.61 -9.39
CA GLN A 32 -19.17 -3.83 -8.31
C GLN A 32 -18.89 -2.37 -8.70
N PHE A 33 -19.90 -1.70 -9.23
CA PHE A 33 -19.89 -0.26 -9.37
C PHE A 33 -19.76 0.30 -7.95
N VAL A 34 -18.57 0.69 -7.58
CA VAL A 34 -18.36 1.56 -6.43
C VAL A 34 -19.12 2.84 -6.78
N HIS A 35 -20.29 3.02 -6.20
CA HIS A 35 -21.04 4.25 -6.35
C HIS A 35 -20.19 5.36 -5.75
N ALA A 36 -19.98 6.44 -6.51
CA ALA A 36 -19.36 7.65 -5.99
C ALA A 36 -20.08 8.02 -4.68
N GLN A 37 -19.34 8.12 -3.58
CA GLN A 37 -19.90 8.53 -2.30
C GLN A 37 -20.27 10.03 -2.45
N THR A 38 -21.54 10.32 -2.64
CA THR A 38 -22.04 11.69 -2.44
C THR A 38 -22.15 11.94 -0.94
N ALA A 39 -22.00 13.18 -0.49
CA ALA A 39 -22.10 13.51 0.95
C ALA A 39 -23.41 13.06 1.59
N ASP A 40 -24.47 12.88 0.82
CA ASP A 40 -25.77 12.42 1.31
C ASP A 40 -25.75 10.97 1.78
N VAL A 41 -24.82 10.14 1.27
CA VAL A 41 -24.64 8.74 1.66
C VAL A 41 -23.80 8.61 2.94
N LEU A 42 -23.02 9.65 3.29
CA LEU A 42 -22.15 9.63 4.45
C LEU A 42 -22.95 9.67 5.77
N GLY A 43 -22.61 8.81 6.71
CA GLY A 43 -23.15 8.81 8.05
C GLY A 43 -22.79 10.08 8.84
N PRO A 44 -23.53 10.42 9.93
CA PRO A 44 -23.30 11.62 10.73
C PRO A 44 -21.86 11.72 11.27
N GLU A 45 -21.27 10.57 11.60
CA GLU A 45 -19.89 10.49 12.14
C GLU A 45 -18.82 10.85 11.09
N VAL A 46 -19.09 10.71 9.82
CA VAL A 46 -18.18 11.07 8.74
C VAL A 46 -18.44 12.51 8.28
N ARG A 47 -19.71 12.94 8.20
CA ARG A 47 -20.09 14.29 7.74
C ARG A 47 -19.42 15.41 8.52
N LYS A 48 -19.14 15.22 9.80
CA LYS A 48 -18.45 16.24 10.65
C LYS A 48 -17.04 16.60 10.15
N TYR A 49 -16.42 15.71 9.36
CA TYR A 49 -15.11 15.92 8.75
C TYR A 49 -15.18 16.48 7.34
N VAL A 50 -16.36 16.56 6.74
CA VAL A 50 -16.51 17.09 5.38
C VAL A 50 -16.35 18.61 5.41
N ARG A 51 -15.45 19.10 4.56
CA ARG A 51 -15.21 20.54 4.30
C ARG A 51 -15.89 20.99 3.01
N VAL A 52 -15.86 20.15 1.98
CA VAL A 52 -16.37 20.45 0.65
C VAL A 52 -17.19 19.28 0.14
N SER A 53 -18.44 19.59 -0.21
CA SER A 53 -19.36 18.61 -0.77
C SER A 53 -20.42 19.35 -1.57
N ALA A 54 -20.24 19.39 -2.88
CA ALA A 54 -21.19 19.97 -3.82
C ALA A 54 -21.30 19.05 -5.04
N PRO A 55 -22.41 19.10 -5.81
CA PRO A 55 -22.55 18.33 -7.05
C PRO A 55 -21.42 18.57 -8.03
N ARG A 56 -20.91 19.82 -8.07
CA ARG A 56 -19.71 20.19 -8.80
C ARG A 56 -18.78 21.02 -7.92
N VAL A 57 -17.49 20.62 -7.86
CA VAL A 57 -16.42 21.36 -7.21
C VAL A 57 -15.38 21.73 -8.25
N VAL A 58 -14.90 22.97 -8.23
CA VAL A 58 -13.81 23.43 -9.09
C VAL A 58 -12.65 23.88 -8.21
N LEU A 59 -11.50 23.27 -8.41
CA LEU A 59 -10.21 23.67 -7.82
C LEU A 59 -9.55 24.61 -8.83
N GLU A 60 -9.47 25.88 -8.50
CA GLU A 60 -8.97 26.92 -9.42
C GLU A 60 -7.53 27.29 -9.11
N HIS A 61 -6.77 27.59 -10.17
CA HIS A 61 -5.40 28.12 -10.10
C HIS A 61 -4.39 27.20 -9.42
N VAL A 62 -4.57 25.89 -9.51
CA VAL A 62 -3.67 24.90 -8.88
C VAL A 62 -2.47 24.58 -9.76
N ARG A 63 -1.38 24.18 -9.14
CA ARG A 63 -0.31 23.44 -9.80
C ARG A 63 -0.67 21.96 -9.80
N ILE A 64 -0.80 21.33 -10.96
CA ILE A 64 -1.05 19.89 -11.07
C ILE A 64 0.27 19.13 -11.18
N ILE A 65 0.48 18.17 -10.28
CA ILE A 65 1.50 17.11 -10.34
C ILE A 65 0.71 15.82 -10.53
N ASP A 66 0.61 15.34 -11.76
CA ASP A 66 -0.43 14.37 -12.13
C ASP A 66 -0.17 12.93 -11.75
N GLY A 67 0.96 12.62 -11.09
CA GLY A 67 1.33 11.28 -10.65
C GLY A 67 1.94 10.39 -11.75
N THR A 68 2.15 10.90 -12.97
CA THR A 68 2.74 10.12 -14.08
C THR A 68 4.25 10.27 -14.19
N GLY A 69 4.87 11.10 -13.35
CA GLY A 69 6.27 11.49 -13.49
C GLY A 69 6.49 12.62 -14.51
N ALA A 70 5.43 13.10 -15.15
CA ALA A 70 5.49 14.22 -16.08
C ALA A 70 5.78 15.56 -15.36
N PRO A 71 6.30 16.57 -16.07
CA PRO A 71 6.52 17.90 -15.51
C PRO A 71 5.22 18.52 -14.94
N PRO A 72 5.29 19.25 -13.82
CA PRO A 72 4.15 19.93 -13.21
C PRO A 72 3.51 20.95 -14.16
N ARG A 73 2.19 21.05 -14.10
CA ARG A 73 1.43 22.05 -14.89
C ARG A 73 0.91 23.15 -13.97
N PRO A 74 1.47 24.38 -14.03
CA PRO A 74 1.02 25.49 -13.20
C PRO A 74 -0.30 26.06 -13.68
N ASP A 75 -1.01 26.77 -12.79
CA ASP A 75 -2.21 27.57 -13.08
C ASP A 75 -3.27 26.82 -13.90
N GLN A 76 -3.68 25.67 -13.36
CA GLN A 76 -4.72 24.82 -13.95
C GLN A 76 -5.97 24.80 -13.07
N ASN A 77 -7.10 24.47 -13.69
CA ASN A 77 -8.34 24.20 -12.97
C ASN A 77 -8.66 22.69 -13.05
N ILE A 78 -9.26 22.14 -12.00
CA ILE A 78 -9.77 20.76 -11.94
C ILE A 78 -11.25 20.82 -11.57
N ALA A 79 -12.14 20.33 -12.43
CA ALA A 79 -13.54 20.16 -12.10
C ALA A 79 -13.82 18.74 -11.63
N ILE A 80 -14.49 18.61 -10.51
CA ILE A 80 -14.95 17.37 -9.90
C ILE A 80 -16.47 17.31 -10.00
N GLU A 81 -17.01 16.22 -10.56
CA GLU A 81 -18.45 15.95 -10.64
C GLU A 81 -18.72 14.47 -10.35
N ASN A 82 -19.73 14.19 -9.56
CA ASN A 82 -20.16 12.83 -9.25
C ASN A 82 -19.01 11.93 -8.80
N GLY A 83 -18.10 12.46 -7.97
CA GLY A 83 -16.94 11.74 -7.46
C GLY A 83 -15.79 11.53 -8.45
N LYS A 84 -15.91 12.09 -9.66
CA LYS A 84 -14.93 11.92 -10.76
C LYS A 84 -14.30 13.24 -11.15
N ILE A 85 -13.09 13.16 -11.73
CA ILE A 85 -12.44 14.27 -12.40
C ILE A 85 -13.17 14.46 -13.74
N ALA A 86 -13.96 15.53 -13.86
CA ALA A 86 -14.80 15.80 -15.04
C ALA A 86 -14.06 16.60 -16.11
N ALA A 87 -13.21 17.55 -15.71
CA ALA A 87 -12.44 18.39 -16.64
C ALA A 87 -11.14 18.86 -16.00
N ILE A 88 -10.14 19.16 -16.83
CA ILE A 88 -8.84 19.70 -16.42
C ILE A 88 -8.44 20.79 -17.43
N GLY A 89 -7.94 21.91 -16.95
CA GLY A 89 -7.40 23.01 -17.75
C GLY A 89 -8.16 24.32 -17.58
N PRO A 90 -7.79 25.40 -18.32
CA PRO A 90 -8.32 26.73 -18.12
C PRO A 90 -9.85 26.87 -18.37
N GLY A 91 -10.46 25.92 -19.08
CA GLY A 91 -11.91 25.92 -19.34
C GLY A 91 -12.71 25.04 -18.37
N ALA A 92 -12.08 24.43 -17.37
CA ALA A 92 -12.77 23.58 -16.40
C ALA A 92 -13.65 24.36 -15.42
N ASP A 93 -13.46 25.69 -15.33
CA ASP A 93 -14.18 26.63 -14.48
C ASP A 93 -15.54 27.07 -15.06
N GLN A 94 -15.84 26.77 -16.33
CA GLN A 94 -17.09 27.20 -16.95
C GLN A 94 -18.31 26.68 -16.17
N PRO A 95 -19.10 27.56 -15.51
CA PRO A 95 -20.24 27.14 -14.73
C PRO A 95 -21.32 26.56 -15.64
N GLN A 96 -21.61 25.26 -15.45
CA GLN A 96 -22.74 24.63 -16.18
C GLN A 96 -24.01 24.57 -15.33
N SER A 97 -23.96 25.00 -14.07
CA SER A 97 -25.10 25.02 -13.14
C SER A 97 -24.91 26.04 -12.02
N ALA A 98 -26.00 26.37 -11.29
CA ALA A 98 -25.99 27.25 -10.13
C ALA A 98 -25.35 26.64 -8.88
N ASP A 99 -25.13 25.31 -8.85
CA ASP A 99 -24.66 24.56 -7.68
C ASP A 99 -23.17 24.19 -7.81
N VAL A 100 -22.32 25.18 -8.07
CA VAL A 100 -20.86 25.01 -8.17
C VAL A 100 -20.19 25.58 -6.93
N THR A 101 -19.29 24.82 -6.30
CA THR A 101 -18.36 25.33 -5.31
C THR A 101 -16.99 25.51 -5.94
N ALA A 102 -16.53 26.75 -6.09
CA ALA A 102 -15.19 27.07 -6.55
C ALA A 102 -14.26 27.35 -5.37
N LEU A 103 -13.05 26.82 -5.43
CA LEU A 103 -11.99 27.03 -4.45
C LEU A 103 -10.80 27.69 -5.15
N ASP A 104 -10.50 28.95 -4.83
CA ASP A 104 -9.28 29.63 -5.27
C ASP A 104 -8.07 29.06 -4.49
N LEU A 105 -7.21 28.34 -5.19
CA LEU A 105 -6.08 27.63 -4.63
C LEU A 105 -4.73 28.12 -5.18
N ARG A 106 -4.61 29.43 -5.39
CA ARG A 106 -3.31 30.04 -5.74
C ARG A 106 -2.27 29.77 -4.67
N GLY A 107 -1.10 29.23 -5.09
CA GLY A 107 -0.05 28.84 -4.18
C GLY A 107 -0.18 27.40 -3.63
N TYR A 108 -1.13 26.64 -4.16
CA TYR A 108 -1.31 25.22 -3.84
C TYR A 108 -0.97 24.33 -5.03
N ALA A 109 -0.47 23.13 -4.69
CA ALA A 109 -0.35 22.03 -5.62
C ALA A 109 -1.46 20.98 -5.37
N VAL A 110 -1.78 20.22 -6.42
CA VAL A 110 -2.67 19.05 -6.32
C VAL A 110 -1.94 17.84 -6.86
N ILE A 111 -1.89 16.78 -6.06
CA ILE A 111 -1.38 15.46 -6.45
C ILE A 111 -2.51 14.43 -6.41
N PRO A 112 -2.37 13.24 -7.04
CA PRO A 112 -3.29 12.14 -6.79
C PRO A 112 -3.24 11.72 -5.32
N GLY A 113 -4.30 11.11 -4.84
CA GLY A 113 -4.27 10.45 -3.53
C GLY A 113 -3.14 9.43 -3.44
N ILE A 114 -2.43 9.44 -2.33
CA ILE A 114 -1.35 8.50 -2.05
C ILE A 114 -1.93 7.07 -1.95
N VAL A 115 -1.22 6.11 -2.54
CA VAL A 115 -1.55 4.68 -2.53
C VAL A 115 -0.46 3.96 -1.73
N GLY A 116 -0.70 3.78 -0.44
CA GLY A 116 0.23 3.11 0.47
C GLY A 116 0.20 1.60 0.27
N MET A 117 1.34 1.01 -0.12
CA MET A 117 1.40 -0.40 -0.52
C MET A 117 1.98 -1.31 0.55
N HIS A 118 2.46 -0.76 1.66
CA HIS A 118 2.88 -1.47 2.86
C HIS A 118 2.46 -0.71 4.11
N ASP A 119 1.19 -0.79 4.39
CA ASP A 119 0.56 -0.10 5.51
C ASP A 119 -0.09 -1.09 6.47
N HIS A 120 -0.36 -0.64 7.68
CA HIS A 120 -0.97 -1.47 8.72
C HIS A 120 -2.07 -0.72 9.47
N LEU A 121 -3.04 -1.50 9.96
CA LEU A 121 -4.09 -1.04 10.87
C LEU A 121 -3.86 -1.61 12.28
N ALA A 122 -2.62 -1.93 12.61
CA ALA A 122 -2.23 -2.52 13.87
C ALA A 122 -1.06 -1.78 14.51
N TYR A 123 -0.96 -1.86 15.83
CA TYR A 123 0.12 -1.31 16.64
C TYR A 123 0.66 -2.41 17.56
N ASN A 124 1.97 -2.64 17.53
CA ASN A 124 2.62 -3.58 18.42
C ASN A 124 2.96 -2.92 19.76
N ALA A 125 2.06 -3.02 20.72
CA ALA A 125 2.28 -2.50 22.06
C ALA A 125 3.24 -3.40 22.86
N ARG A 126 4.09 -2.75 23.63
CA ARG A 126 5.09 -3.39 24.52
C ARG A 126 4.78 -3.01 25.95
N PRO A 127 3.84 -3.66 26.64
CA PRO A 127 3.39 -3.27 27.99
C PRO A 127 4.53 -3.38 29.02
N ASN A 128 5.56 -4.18 28.75
CA ASN A 128 6.72 -4.40 29.63
C ASN A 128 7.97 -3.67 29.15
N LEU A 129 7.83 -2.57 28.39
CA LEU A 129 8.95 -1.75 27.94
C LEU A 129 9.63 -1.05 29.12
N GLN A 130 10.97 -1.28 29.25
CA GLN A 130 11.79 -0.65 30.27
C GLN A 130 12.46 0.62 29.74
N ALA A 131 12.91 1.48 30.64
CA ALA A 131 13.57 2.74 30.31
C ALA A 131 14.90 2.60 29.52
N ASP A 132 15.51 1.44 29.54
CA ASP A 132 16.70 1.10 28.75
C ASP A 132 16.34 0.53 27.35
N GLY A 133 15.06 0.42 27.05
CA GLY A 133 14.53 -0.10 25.78
C GLY A 133 14.45 -1.64 25.74
N SER A 134 14.81 -2.33 26.82
CA SER A 134 14.52 -3.76 26.94
C SER A 134 13.05 -4.00 27.20
N TYR A 135 12.55 -5.15 26.81
CA TYR A 135 11.16 -5.54 27.09
C TYR A 135 11.03 -7.07 27.10
N GLU A 136 10.05 -7.54 27.86
CA GLU A 136 9.67 -8.93 27.89
C GLU A 136 8.37 -9.17 27.13
N ARG A 137 8.18 -10.40 26.66
CA ARG A 137 6.90 -10.81 26.04
C ARG A 137 5.79 -10.86 27.10
N PRO A 138 4.50 -10.71 26.69
CA PRO A 138 4.01 -10.68 25.33
C PRO A 138 4.08 -9.30 24.65
N PHE A 139 4.06 -9.28 23.31
CA PHE A 139 3.57 -8.14 22.55
C PHE A 139 2.06 -8.21 22.47
N LEU A 140 1.42 -7.06 22.45
CA LEU A 140 0.00 -6.97 22.17
C LEU A 140 -0.18 -6.29 20.80
N ALA A 141 -0.71 -7.00 19.84
CA ALA A 141 -1.09 -6.42 18.56
C ALA A 141 -2.46 -5.76 18.70
N LEU A 142 -2.48 -4.44 18.90
CA LEU A 142 -3.69 -3.65 19.04
C LEU A 142 -4.20 -3.23 17.66
N GLN A 143 -5.52 -3.35 17.45
CA GLN A 143 -6.16 -2.94 16.20
C GLN A 143 -6.49 -1.44 16.24
N MET A 144 -5.94 -0.66 15.30
CA MET A 144 -6.09 0.79 15.20
C MET A 144 -7.26 1.21 14.29
N SER A 145 -8.42 0.59 14.43
CA SER A 145 -9.57 0.85 13.56
C SER A 145 -10.14 2.27 13.66
N PHE A 146 -9.82 2.99 14.73
CA PHE A 146 -10.26 4.38 14.92
C PHE A 146 -9.19 5.37 14.45
N SER A 147 -7.97 5.28 14.97
CA SER A 147 -6.93 6.30 14.77
C SER A 147 -6.24 6.19 13.40
N ALA A 148 -5.80 5.00 12.99
CA ALA A 148 -5.02 4.83 11.77
C ALA A 148 -5.78 5.28 10.50
N PRO A 149 -7.06 4.92 10.25
CA PRO A 149 -7.76 5.36 9.04
C PRO A 149 -7.91 6.88 8.94
N ARG A 150 -8.08 7.56 10.09
CA ARG A 150 -8.16 9.02 10.16
C ARG A 150 -6.83 9.68 9.85
N LEU A 151 -5.75 9.14 10.39
CA LEU A 151 -4.39 9.63 10.17
C LEU A 151 -3.97 9.45 8.71
N TYR A 152 -4.23 8.28 8.11
CA TYR A 152 -4.00 8.07 6.68
C TYR A 152 -4.74 9.11 5.85
N LEU A 153 -6.06 9.20 6.02
CA LEU A 153 -6.87 10.12 5.22
C LEU A 153 -6.46 11.58 5.42
N ALA A 154 -6.17 12.00 6.66
CA ALA A 154 -5.74 13.36 6.96
C ALA A 154 -4.42 13.75 6.27
N ASN A 155 -3.54 12.78 6.04
CA ASN A 155 -2.26 12.96 5.38
C ASN A 155 -2.29 12.62 3.88
N GLY A 156 -3.48 12.56 3.26
CA GLY A 156 -3.60 12.38 1.81
C GLY A 156 -3.48 10.94 1.30
N VAL A 157 -3.40 9.96 2.19
CA VAL A 157 -3.43 8.55 1.80
C VAL A 157 -4.88 8.14 1.57
N THR A 158 -5.26 7.96 0.31
CA THR A 158 -6.66 7.65 -0.07
C THR A 158 -6.91 6.19 -0.34
N THR A 159 -5.85 5.41 -0.52
CA THR A 159 -5.89 3.95 -0.68
C THR A 159 -4.72 3.33 0.07
N ILE A 160 -4.97 2.25 0.81
CA ILE A 160 -3.91 1.43 1.40
C ILE A 160 -4.11 -0.05 1.05
N ARG A 161 -3.00 -0.76 0.85
CA ARG A 161 -2.94 -2.22 0.97
C ARG A 161 -2.40 -2.55 2.36
N THR A 162 -3.18 -3.28 3.15
CA THR A 162 -2.64 -3.80 4.42
C THR A 162 -1.59 -4.86 4.10
N ALA A 163 -0.36 -4.72 4.64
CA ALA A 163 0.75 -5.60 4.28
C ALA A 163 0.81 -6.87 5.16
N GLY A 164 -0.32 -7.49 5.38
CA GLY A 164 -0.62 -8.55 6.31
C GLY A 164 -1.50 -8.03 7.45
N SER A 165 -2.50 -8.79 7.82
CA SER A 165 -3.42 -8.39 8.90
C SER A 165 -3.27 -9.29 10.11
N VAL A 166 -3.20 -8.68 11.30
CA VAL A 166 -3.27 -9.40 12.58
C VAL A 166 -4.71 -9.79 12.94
N ALA A 167 -5.71 -9.12 12.34
CA ALA A 167 -7.13 -9.36 12.53
C ALA A 167 -7.89 -9.14 11.21
N PRO A 168 -7.75 -10.02 10.20
CA PRO A 168 -8.29 -9.79 8.86
C PRO A 168 -9.79 -9.52 8.84
N GLN A 169 -10.58 -10.19 9.70
CA GLN A 169 -12.01 -9.95 9.78
C GLN A 169 -12.33 -8.53 10.28
N THR A 170 -11.52 -7.99 11.19
CA THR A 170 -11.69 -6.60 11.67
C THR A 170 -11.38 -5.61 10.56
N ASP A 171 -10.32 -5.84 9.78
CA ASP A 171 -9.97 -5.00 8.64
C ASP A 171 -11.06 -5.04 7.55
N LEU A 172 -11.63 -6.22 7.27
CA LEU A 172 -12.76 -6.37 6.35
C LEU A 172 -14.02 -5.65 6.84
N ASN A 173 -14.30 -5.72 8.14
CA ASN A 173 -15.43 -4.98 8.73
C ASN A 173 -15.22 -3.47 8.64
N LEU A 174 -14.00 -2.99 8.88
CA LEU A 174 -13.64 -1.59 8.73
C LEU A 174 -13.74 -1.14 7.27
N LYS A 175 -13.25 -1.95 6.32
CA LYS A 175 -13.43 -1.72 4.88
C LYS A 175 -14.90 -1.48 4.56
N GLN A 176 -15.78 -2.37 4.98
CA GLN A 176 -17.22 -2.24 4.76
C GLN A 176 -17.81 -0.98 5.41
N ALA A 177 -17.36 -0.62 6.61
CA ALA A 177 -17.81 0.60 7.30
C ALA A 177 -17.42 1.86 6.54
N ILE A 178 -16.18 1.91 6.00
CA ILE A 178 -15.69 3.02 5.18
C ILE A 178 -16.45 3.09 3.85
N GLU A 179 -16.64 1.97 3.16
CA GLU A 179 -17.36 1.88 1.89
C GLU A 179 -18.83 2.31 2.03
N LYS A 180 -19.46 2.02 3.17
CA LYS A 180 -20.83 2.45 3.50
C LYS A 180 -20.92 3.88 4.05
N GLY A 181 -19.82 4.61 4.12
CA GLY A 181 -19.76 5.96 4.68
C GLY A 181 -20.03 6.02 6.19
N ALA A 182 -19.89 4.92 6.92
CA ALA A 182 -20.09 4.86 8.38
C ALA A 182 -18.81 5.21 9.16
N ALA A 183 -17.63 5.11 8.56
CA ALA A 183 -16.34 5.48 9.14
C ALA A 183 -15.51 6.28 8.13
N PRO A 184 -14.72 7.30 8.58
CA PRO A 184 -13.76 7.98 7.72
C PRO A 184 -12.50 7.13 7.57
N GLY A 185 -11.92 7.13 6.36
CA GLY A 185 -10.67 6.42 6.07
C GLY A 185 -10.42 6.25 4.59
N PRO A 186 -9.24 5.72 4.21
CA PRO A 186 -8.88 5.40 2.84
C PRO A 186 -9.68 4.19 2.31
N HIS A 187 -9.60 3.93 1.02
CA HIS A 187 -9.97 2.63 0.45
C HIS A 187 -9.03 1.57 1.00
N LEU A 188 -9.58 0.44 1.46
CA LEU A 188 -8.79 -0.66 2.02
C LEU A 188 -8.70 -1.82 1.04
N ASP A 189 -7.48 -2.14 0.62
CA ASP A 189 -7.11 -3.39 -0.03
C ASP A 189 -6.60 -4.33 1.05
N VAL A 190 -7.46 -5.26 1.49
CA VAL A 190 -7.22 -6.05 2.69
C VAL A 190 -6.42 -7.30 2.36
N THR A 191 -5.20 -7.40 2.89
CA THR A 191 -4.39 -8.60 2.85
C THR A 191 -4.83 -9.57 3.96
N GLY A 192 -4.81 -10.86 3.67
CA GLY A 192 -5.07 -11.92 4.65
C GLY A 192 -4.05 -11.95 5.80
N PRO A 193 -4.12 -12.97 6.67
CA PRO A 193 -3.19 -13.11 7.77
C PRO A 193 -1.75 -13.32 7.28
N PHE A 194 -0.79 -13.15 8.19
CA PHE A 194 0.60 -13.53 7.94
C PHE A 194 0.69 -15.05 7.80
N LEU A 195 1.30 -15.54 6.71
CA LEU A 195 1.43 -16.95 6.38
C LEU A 195 2.88 -17.39 6.52
N GLY A 196 3.18 -18.31 7.45
CA GLY A 196 4.55 -18.79 7.63
C GLY A 196 4.69 -19.76 8.78
N GLY A 197 5.94 -20.12 9.05
CA GLY A 197 6.33 -20.95 10.20
C GLY A 197 6.24 -20.19 11.53
N PRO A 198 6.76 -20.78 12.63
CA PRO A 198 6.75 -20.15 13.95
C PRO A 198 7.36 -18.74 13.94
N GLY A 199 6.68 -17.78 14.54
CA GLY A 199 7.10 -16.38 14.58
C GLY A 199 6.23 -15.51 15.48
N LEU A 200 6.30 -14.19 15.29
CA LEU A 200 5.55 -13.19 16.08
C LEU A 200 4.07 -13.16 15.73
N HIS A 201 3.72 -13.47 14.50
CA HIS A 201 2.36 -13.42 13.97
C HIS A 201 1.92 -14.82 13.54
N ALA A 202 0.77 -15.24 14.02
CA ALA A 202 0.10 -16.50 13.67
C ALA A 202 -0.94 -16.27 12.56
N PRO A 203 -1.46 -17.29 11.88
CA PRO A 203 -1.30 -18.72 12.14
C PRO A 203 0.01 -19.31 11.62
N VAL A 204 0.49 -20.37 12.30
CA VAL A 204 1.60 -21.17 11.82
C VAL A 204 1.07 -22.19 10.82
N LEU A 205 1.61 -22.18 9.61
CA LEU A 205 1.30 -23.18 8.60
C LEU A 205 1.93 -24.54 8.97
N THR A 206 1.19 -25.60 8.71
CA THR A 206 1.60 -26.99 8.98
C THR A 206 1.95 -27.75 7.69
N GLY A 207 2.09 -27.05 6.58
CA GLY A 207 2.48 -27.56 5.28
C GLY A 207 1.61 -27.05 4.13
N PRO A 208 1.91 -27.51 2.89
CA PRO A 208 1.28 -26.98 1.68
C PRO A 208 -0.25 -27.11 1.60
N GLU A 209 -0.81 -28.18 2.19
CA GLU A 209 -2.27 -28.41 2.20
C GLU A 209 -2.98 -27.41 3.12
N ASP A 210 -2.39 -27.13 4.27
CA ASP A 210 -2.89 -26.12 5.21
C ASP A 210 -2.78 -24.72 4.60
N ALA A 211 -1.68 -24.45 3.90
CA ALA A 211 -1.49 -23.20 3.15
C ALA A 211 -2.62 -22.97 2.13
N ARG A 212 -2.97 -23.98 1.31
CA ARG A 212 -4.10 -23.88 0.35
C ARG A 212 -5.41 -23.60 1.06
N LYS A 213 -5.75 -24.37 2.11
CA LYS A 213 -6.99 -24.19 2.86
C LYS A 213 -7.09 -22.80 3.49
N THR A 214 -5.98 -22.27 3.99
CA THR A 214 -5.94 -20.94 4.58
C THR A 214 -6.18 -19.85 3.52
N VAL A 215 -5.57 -20.00 2.33
CA VAL A 215 -5.82 -19.11 1.19
C VAL A 215 -7.29 -19.17 0.75
N ASP A 216 -7.84 -20.37 0.57
CA ASP A 216 -9.25 -20.57 0.19
C ASP A 216 -10.21 -19.92 1.19
N PHE A 217 -10.00 -20.16 2.47
CA PHE A 217 -10.84 -19.60 3.53
C PHE A 217 -10.87 -18.06 3.48
N TRP A 218 -9.71 -17.42 3.48
CA TRP A 218 -9.66 -15.96 3.53
C TRP A 218 -10.05 -15.30 2.20
N ALA A 219 -9.79 -15.94 1.07
CA ALA A 219 -10.27 -15.48 -0.23
C ALA A 219 -11.80 -15.47 -0.29
N ASP A 220 -12.46 -16.51 0.26
CA ASP A 220 -13.91 -16.58 0.36
C ASP A 220 -14.50 -15.50 1.30
N HIS A 221 -13.71 -14.98 2.23
CA HIS A 221 -14.08 -13.88 3.13
C HIS A 221 -13.79 -12.48 2.56
N GLY A 222 -13.14 -12.39 1.39
CA GLY A 222 -12.98 -11.15 0.65
C GLY A 222 -11.66 -10.43 0.82
N VAL A 223 -10.60 -11.10 1.30
CA VAL A 223 -9.24 -10.55 1.20
C VAL A 223 -8.78 -10.53 -0.26
N THR A 224 -7.91 -9.60 -0.61
CA THR A 224 -7.48 -9.36 -1.98
C THR A 224 -6.04 -9.78 -2.25
N SER A 225 -5.30 -10.12 -1.20
CA SER A 225 -3.90 -10.56 -1.28
C SER A 225 -3.51 -11.38 -0.05
N PHE A 226 -2.33 -12.02 -0.11
CA PHE A 226 -1.77 -12.82 0.98
C PHE A 226 -0.34 -12.43 1.29
N LYS A 227 0.03 -12.42 2.59
CA LYS A 227 1.38 -12.09 3.08
C LYS A 227 2.14 -13.37 3.42
N ALA A 228 3.10 -13.77 2.58
CA ALA A 228 4.13 -14.72 2.96
C ALA A 228 5.10 -14.06 3.96
N TYR A 229 5.44 -14.78 5.04
CA TYR A 229 6.19 -14.17 6.14
C TYR A 229 7.41 -15.01 6.55
N VAL A 230 8.34 -14.39 7.16
CA VAL A 230 9.73 -14.71 7.58
C VAL A 230 10.13 -16.18 7.48
N ASN A 231 9.35 -17.10 8.05
CA ASN A 231 9.70 -18.52 8.19
C ASN A 231 8.84 -19.46 7.32
N ILE A 232 8.24 -18.95 6.23
CA ILE A 232 7.51 -19.78 5.28
C ILE A 232 8.49 -20.69 4.53
N THR A 233 8.12 -21.96 4.32
CA THR A 233 8.92 -22.84 3.47
C THR A 233 8.63 -22.62 1.99
N ARG A 234 9.56 -23.00 1.11
CA ARG A 234 9.35 -22.93 -0.36
C ARG A 234 8.13 -23.73 -0.79
N ALA A 235 7.89 -24.90 -0.21
CA ALA A 235 6.74 -25.72 -0.51
C ALA A 235 5.41 -25.07 -0.09
N GLU A 236 5.37 -24.40 1.05
CA GLU A 236 4.21 -23.62 1.49
C GLU A 236 4.01 -22.38 0.63
N LEU A 237 5.07 -21.61 0.32
CA LEU A 237 5.01 -20.46 -0.56
C LEU A 237 4.47 -20.84 -1.94
N GLN A 238 4.96 -21.95 -2.52
CA GLN A 238 4.46 -22.46 -3.80
C GLN A 238 2.96 -22.79 -3.74
N ALA A 239 2.50 -23.38 -2.63
CA ALA A 239 1.08 -23.68 -2.44
C ALA A 239 0.23 -22.40 -2.28
N VAL A 240 0.72 -21.41 -1.52
CA VAL A 240 0.07 -20.09 -1.37
C VAL A 240 -0.05 -19.39 -2.72
N VAL A 241 1.07 -19.26 -3.46
CA VAL A 241 1.10 -18.59 -4.78
C VAL A 241 0.16 -19.28 -5.77
N ALA A 242 0.26 -20.60 -5.90
CA ALA A 242 -0.58 -21.36 -6.82
C ALA A 242 -2.08 -21.19 -6.54
N GLU A 243 -2.48 -21.22 -5.25
CA GLU A 243 -3.87 -21.09 -4.88
C GLU A 243 -4.38 -19.64 -4.99
N ALA A 244 -3.59 -18.67 -4.56
CA ALA A 244 -3.91 -17.25 -4.70
C ALA A 244 -4.10 -16.87 -6.18
N HIS A 245 -3.17 -17.27 -7.06
CA HIS A 245 -3.25 -17.01 -8.49
C HIS A 245 -4.45 -17.70 -9.16
N ARG A 246 -4.79 -18.93 -8.73
CA ARG A 246 -6.02 -19.61 -9.21
C ARG A 246 -7.28 -18.80 -8.94
N ARG A 247 -7.26 -17.99 -7.87
CA ARG A 247 -8.35 -17.09 -7.47
C ARG A 247 -8.20 -15.67 -8.01
N GLY A 248 -7.15 -15.37 -8.78
CA GLY A 248 -6.85 -14.03 -9.29
C GLY A 248 -6.36 -13.05 -8.23
N LEU A 249 -5.82 -13.58 -7.10
CA LEU A 249 -5.30 -12.80 -5.99
C LEU A 249 -3.77 -12.79 -6.00
N LYS A 250 -3.16 -11.83 -5.29
CA LYS A 250 -1.71 -11.60 -5.26
C LYS A 250 -1.07 -12.06 -3.96
N VAL A 251 0.23 -12.36 -4.04
CA VAL A 251 1.05 -12.75 -2.89
C VAL A 251 2.21 -11.77 -2.74
N LEU A 252 2.37 -11.24 -1.53
CA LEU A 252 3.47 -10.37 -1.13
C LEU A 252 4.33 -11.05 -0.07
N GLY A 253 5.62 -10.73 0.01
CA GLY A 253 6.54 -11.43 0.89
C GLY A 253 7.48 -10.53 1.69
N HIS A 254 7.42 -10.65 3.04
CA HIS A 254 8.53 -10.31 3.92
C HIS A 254 9.26 -11.61 4.23
N LEU A 255 10.23 -11.95 3.39
CA LEU A 255 10.86 -13.25 3.40
C LEU A 255 12.18 -13.24 4.19
N CYS A 256 12.57 -14.41 4.68
CA CYS A 256 13.90 -14.67 5.25
C CYS A 256 14.33 -16.12 4.96
N SER A 257 13.45 -17.08 5.22
CA SER A 257 13.71 -18.51 4.96
C SER A 257 13.81 -18.85 3.47
N VAL A 258 13.08 -18.11 2.62
CA VAL A 258 13.12 -18.19 1.16
C VAL A 258 13.82 -16.95 0.62
N THR A 259 14.75 -17.12 -0.32
CA THR A 259 15.46 -15.99 -0.95
C THR A 259 14.61 -15.29 -2.00
N TYR A 260 15.01 -14.09 -2.41
CA TYR A 260 14.28 -13.30 -3.41
C TYR A 260 14.24 -14.02 -4.77
N GLU A 261 15.34 -14.65 -5.20
CA GLU A 261 15.36 -15.38 -6.46
C GLU A 261 14.46 -16.62 -6.40
N GLU A 262 14.53 -17.42 -5.31
CA GLU A 262 13.63 -18.57 -5.13
C GLU A 262 12.15 -18.14 -5.14
N ALA A 263 11.83 -17.02 -4.49
CA ALA A 263 10.45 -16.51 -4.46
C ALA A 263 10.00 -16.01 -5.84
N ALA A 264 10.88 -15.36 -6.60
CA ALA A 264 10.59 -14.94 -7.97
C ALA A 264 10.34 -16.13 -8.89
N GLU A 265 11.14 -17.20 -8.79
CA GLU A 265 10.95 -18.46 -9.54
C GLU A 265 9.62 -19.15 -9.17
N ILE A 266 9.20 -19.08 -7.89
CA ILE A 266 7.91 -19.61 -7.43
C ILE A 266 6.74 -18.77 -7.98
N GLY A 267 6.97 -17.48 -8.31
CA GLY A 267 5.97 -16.58 -8.88
C GLY A 267 5.32 -15.62 -7.89
N ILE A 268 6.06 -15.19 -6.85
CA ILE A 268 5.57 -14.15 -5.94
C ILE A 268 5.31 -12.83 -6.70
N ASP A 269 4.30 -12.06 -6.31
CA ASP A 269 3.93 -10.81 -6.99
C ASP A 269 4.70 -9.59 -6.50
N SER A 270 4.98 -9.49 -5.19
CA SER A 270 5.82 -8.41 -4.64
C SER A 270 6.67 -8.86 -3.46
N LEU A 271 7.80 -8.17 -3.30
CA LEU A 271 8.70 -8.30 -2.16
C LEU A 271 8.72 -6.99 -1.40
N GLU A 272 8.73 -7.12 -0.09
CA GLU A 272 8.53 -6.00 0.82
C GLU A 272 9.86 -5.55 1.44
N HIS A 273 9.96 -4.27 1.84
CA HIS A 273 11.13 -3.65 2.47
C HIS A 273 12.34 -3.52 1.55
N GLY A 274 12.12 -3.12 0.29
CA GLY A 274 13.22 -2.95 -0.65
C GLY A 274 14.01 -4.24 -0.83
N PHE A 275 15.32 -4.15 -0.66
CA PHE A 275 16.23 -5.31 -0.70
C PHE A 275 16.74 -5.71 0.70
N PHE A 276 16.23 -5.05 1.74
CA PHE A 276 16.75 -5.14 3.11
C PHE A 276 16.61 -6.54 3.74
N VAL A 277 15.59 -7.28 3.38
CA VAL A 277 15.31 -8.62 3.96
C VAL A 277 15.72 -9.78 3.04
N ASN A 278 16.49 -9.52 1.98
CA ASN A 278 17.03 -10.58 1.12
C ASN A 278 18.20 -11.30 1.81
N THR A 279 18.09 -12.62 1.97
CA THR A 279 19.07 -13.46 2.69
C THR A 279 19.95 -14.30 1.80
N GLN A 280 19.97 -14.01 0.49
CA GLN A 280 20.59 -14.88 -0.53
C GLN A 280 22.07 -15.17 -0.29
N LEU A 281 22.84 -14.20 0.23
CA LEU A 281 24.27 -14.31 0.49
C LEU A 281 24.59 -14.46 1.97
N ASP A 282 23.60 -14.58 2.84
CA ASP A 282 23.81 -14.64 4.28
C ASP A 282 24.63 -15.88 4.67
N PRO A 283 25.67 -15.72 5.51
CA PRO A 283 26.48 -16.83 5.94
C PRO A 283 25.67 -17.95 6.60
N GLY A 284 25.91 -19.18 6.18
CA GLY A 284 25.23 -20.34 6.74
C GLY A 284 23.75 -20.48 6.37
N LYS A 285 23.23 -19.66 5.43
CA LYS A 285 21.86 -19.76 4.95
C LYS A 285 21.54 -21.19 4.51
N GLN A 286 20.52 -21.78 5.12
CA GLN A 286 20.00 -23.07 4.74
C GLN A 286 18.65 -22.94 4.04
N PRO A 287 18.29 -23.87 3.16
CA PRO A 287 16.96 -23.92 2.56
C PRO A 287 15.86 -23.94 3.62
N ASP A 288 14.82 -23.13 3.44
CA ASP A 288 13.65 -23.05 4.33
C ASP A 288 13.96 -22.64 5.78
N GLN A 289 15.12 -22.04 6.02
CA GLN A 289 15.50 -21.50 7.33
C GLN A 289 15.92 -20.02 7.20
N CYS A 290 15.45 -19.20 8.12
CA CYS A 290 15.90 -17.82 8.22
C CYS A 290 17.34 -17.79 8.78
N SER A 291 18.17 -16.93 8.21
CA SER A 291 19.56 -16.70 8.67
C SER A 291 19.59 -15.76 9.89
N ASP A 292 20.66 -15.80 10.65
CA ASP A 292 20.84 -14.93 11.82
C ASP A 292 21.02 -13.44 11.42
N SER A 293 21.64 -13.16 10.28
CA SER A 293 21.84 -11.80 9.76
C SER A 293 20.59 -11.18 9.12
N ARG A 294 19.59 -12.02 8.79
CA ARG A 294 18.28 -11.58 8.29
C ARG A 294 18.33 -10.63 7.08
N GLY A 295 19.33 -10.77 6.22
CA GLY A 295 19.51 -9.97 5.02
C GLY A 295 20.54 -8.85 5.14
N ASP A 296 20.89 -8.40 6.32
CA ASP A 296 21.89 -7.33 6.49
C ASP A 296 23.22 -7.67 5.80
N TYR A 297 23.72 -8.89 5.97
CA TYR A 297 24.95 -9.35 5.34
C TYR A 297 24.83 -9.37 3.81
N THR A 298 23.71 -9.88 3.30
CA THR A 298 23.45 -9.93 1.85
C THR A 298 23.47 -8.54 1.24
N LEU A 299 22.76 -7.58 1.85
CA LEU A 299 22.69 -6.21 1.36
C LEU A 299 24.06 -5.51 1.39
N GLU A 300 24.81 -5.71 2.47
CA GLU A 300 26.15 -5.11 2.66
C GLU A 300 27.18 -5.67 1.68
N HIS A 301 27.16 -6.99 1.39
CA HIS A 301 28.24 -7.69 0.67
C HIS A 301 27.87 -8.06 -0.77
N MET A 302 26.67 -7.75 -1.24
CA MET A 302 26.25 -8.04 -2.60
C MET A 302 27.09 -7.26 -3.62
N SER A 303 27.82 -7.97 -4.50
CA SER A 303 28.59 -7.35 -5.57
C SER A 303 27.67 -6.71 -6.63
N ALA A 304 28.24 -5.85 -7.47
CA ALA A 304 27.50 -5.25 -8.58
C ALA A 304 26.96 -6.30 -9.58
N GLU A 305 27.72 -7.37 -9.81
CA GLU A 305 27.30 -8.49 -10.70
C GLU A 305 26.14 -9.28 -10.10
N GLN A 306 26.21 -9.57 -8.79
CA GLN A 306 25.12 -10.25 -8.06
C GLN A 306 23.86 -9.40 -8.01
N ALA A 307 24.00 -8.10 -7.79
CA ALA A 307 22.89 -7.16 -7.85
C ALA A 307 22.26 -7.12 -9.26
N ASP A 308 23.09 -7.07 -10.32
CA ASP A 308 22.63 -7.12 -11.71
C ASP A 308 21.82 -8.37 -12.00
N HIS A 309 22.31 -9.52 -11.56
CA HIS A 309 21.63 -10.81 -11.72
C HIS A 309 20.27 -10.82 -11.00
N LEU A 310 20.25 -10.41 -9.71
CA LEU A 310 19.03 -10.35 -8.92
C LEU A 310 17.99 -9.42 -9.55
N LEU A 311 18.36 -8.17 -9.88
CA LEU A 311 17.44 -7.20 -10.48
C LEU A 311 16.88 -7.70 -11.82
N THR A 312 17.73 -8.35 -12.64
CA THR A 312 17.31 -8.96 -13.90
C THR A 312 16.32 -10.10 -13.67
N ALA A 313 16.55 -10.96 -12.66
CA ALA A 313 15.64 -12.04 -12.31
C ALA A 313 14.27 -11.50 -11.85
N LEU A 314 14.25 -10.52 -10.93
CA LEU A 314 13.00 -9.92 -10.44
C LEU A 314 12.19 -9.28 -11.58
N ILE A 315 12.83 -8.52 -12.46
CA ILE A 315 12.17 -7.88 -13.60
C ILE A 315 11.62 -8.92 -14.58
N ARG A 316 12.40 -9.95 -14.90
CA ARG A 316 11.97 -11.04 -15.78
C ARG A 316 10.74 -11.79 -15.24
N HIS A 317 10.65 -11.96 -13.94
CA HIS A 317 9.52 -12.60 -13.26
C HIS A 317 8.39 -11.63 -12.89
N HIS A 318 8.48 -10.36 -13.31
CA HIS A 318 7.49 -9.30 -13.02
C HIS A 318 7.23 -9.09 -11.52
N VAL A 319 8.23 -9.32 -10.68
CA VAL A 319 8.14 -9.09 -9.24
C VAL A 319 8.27 -7.60 -8.95
N ALA A 320 7.27 -7.02 -8.28
CA ALA A 320 7.34 -5.65 -7.79
C ALA A 320 8.10 -5.57 -6.46
N ILE A 321 8.65 -4.40 -6.16
CA ILE A 321 9.28 -4.11 -4.85
C ILE A 321 8.48 -3.04 -4.14
N THR A 322 8.23 -3.22 -2.85
CA THR A 322 7.68 -2.17 -1.99
C THR A 322 8.78 -1.61 -1.11
N SER A 323 9.10 -0.36 -1.29
CA SER A 323 10.00 0.43 -0.45
C SER A 323 9.35 0.73 0.89
N THR A 324 10.14 0.71 1.98
CA THR A 324 9.72 1.12 3.33
C THR A 324 10.88 1.77 4.07
N LEU A 325 11.51 2.73 3.44
CA LEU A 325 12.72 3.42 3.94
C LEU A 325 12.57 4.01 5.36
N PRO A 326 11.38 4.51 5.81
CA PRO A 326 11.23 5.05 7.17
C PRO A 326 11.60 4.06 8.26
N SER A 327 11.33 2.77 8.09
CA SER A 327 11.63 1.74 9.08
C SER A 327 13.14 1.58 9.31
N THR A 328 13.95 1.71 8.25
CA THR A 328 15.41 1.65 8.31
C THR A 328 16.01 3.00 8.71
N ALA A 329 15.45 4.10 8.19
CA ALA A 329 15.91 5.46 8.47
C ALA A 329 15.89 5.81 9.96
N PHE A 330 14.99 5.22 10.74
CA PHE A 330 14.95 5.39 12.18
C PHE A 330 16.26 4.94 12.89
N SER A 331 17.00 4.01 12.30
CA SER A 331 18.30 3.55 12.83
C SER A 331 19.51 4.27 12.21
N VAL A 332 19.29 5.39 11.52
CA VAL A 332 20.35 6.24 10.95
C VAL A 332 20.57 7.45 11.86
N PRO A 333 21.76 7.59 12.52
CA PRO A 333 21.99 8.64 13.50
C PRO A 333 21.80 10.06 12.98
N SER A 334 22.20 10.34 11.74
CA SER A 334 22.05 11.67 11.14
C SER A 334 20.61 12.07 10.85
N LEU A 335 19.71 11.11 10.67
CA LEU A 335 18.28 11.33 10.42
C LEU A 335 17.45 11.42 11.71
N ASN A 336 18.04 11.01 12.85
CA ASN A 336 17.39 10.98 14.15
C ASN A 336 17.92 12.02 15.16
N GLN A 337 18.59 13.05 14.68
CA GLN A 337 19.00 14.18 15.50
C GLN A 337 17.88 15.21 15.63
N ASP A 338 17.83 15.88 16.78
CA ASP A 338 16.95 17.03 16.92
C ASP A 338 17.37 18.13 15.95
N ARG A 339 16.40 18.65 15.24
CA ARG A 339 16.59 19.82 14.35
C ARG A 339 16.00 21.03 15.07
N ASP A 340 16.84 22.03 15.35
CA ASP A 340 16.41 23.23 16.09
C ASP A 340 15.75 22.95 17.44
N GLY A 341 16.25 21.93 18.16
CA GLY A 341 15.74 21.53 19.47
C GLY A 341 14.41 20.76 19.41
N LYS A 342 13.96 20.34 18.23
CA LYS A 342 12.75 19.54 18.02
C LYS A 342 13.11 18.10 17.67
N PRO A 343 12.34 17.12 18.16
CA PRO A 343 12.54 15.71 17.78
C PRO A 343 12.32 15.49 16.28
N PRO A 344 12.85 14.40 15.71
CA PRO A 344 12.71 14.08 14.28
C PRO A 344 11.27 14.00 13.79
N LEU A 345 10.35 13.46 14.63
CA LEU A 345 8.92 13.46 14.31
C LEU A 345 8.28 14.83 14.43
N SER A 346 7.39 15.13 13.50
CA SER A 346 6.62 16.37 13.52
C SER A 346 5.76 16.50 14.79
N PRO A 347 5.46 17.72 15.26
CA PRO A 347 4.57 17.94 16.40
C PRO A 347 3.19 17.30 16.23
N ALA A 348 2.68 17.23 15.00
CA ALA A 348 1.39 16.63 14.68
C ALA A 348 1.43 15.09 14.84
N ALA A 349 2.49 14.43 14.35
CA ALA A 349 2.71 13.00 14.54
C ALA A 349 2.82 12.62 16.03
N LEU A 350 3.59 13.41 16.80
CA LEU A 350 3.70 13.21 18.25
C LEU A 350 2.38 13.44 18.97
N ALA A 351 1.57 14.40 18.53
CA ALA A 351 0.27 14.68 19.10
C ALA A 351 -0.76 13.57 18.81
N ALA A 352 -0.62 12.85 17.70
CA ALA A 352 -1.48 11.72 17.37
C ALA A 352 -1.24 10.51 18.29
N MET A 353 -0.02 10.33 18.79
CA MET A 353 0.37 9.22 19.66
C MET A 353 -0.30 9.30 21.02
N SER A 354 -0.73 8.17 21.54
CA SER A 354 -1.07 7.98 22.96
C SER A 354 0.16 8.23 23.85
N THR A 355 -0.07 8.40 25.14
CA THR A 355 1.04 8.57 26.10
C THR A 355 2.02 7.40 26.02
N ALA A 356 1.51 6.15 26.02
CA ALA A 356 2.34 4.96 25.97
C ALA A 356 3.11 4.84 24.64
N ALA A 357 2.46 5.14 23.51
CA ALA A 357 3.14 5.13 22.19
C ALA A 357 4.25 6.19 22.12
N ARG A 358 4.00 7.38 22.66
CA ARG A 358 5.00 8.46 22.68
C ARG A 358 6.16 8.17 23.62
N GLU A 359 5.93 7.59 24.79
CA GLU A 359 6.99 7.11 25.68
C GLU A 359 7.83 6.05 25.01
N GLY A 360 7.20 5.07 24.38
CA GLY A 360 7.89 4.03 23.59
C GLY A 360 8.79 4.61 22.50
N TYR A 361 8.28 5.58 21.75
CA TYR A 361 9.06 6.28 20.73
C TYR A 361 10.32 6.97 21.31
N PHE A 362 10.19 7.72 22.41
CA PHE A 362 11.34 8.39 23.01
C PHE A 362 12.35 7.43 23.64
N ILE A 363 11.89 6.28 24.18
CA ILE A 363 12.78 5.23 24.68
C ILE A 363 13.57 4.64 23.52
N ASP A 364 12.93 4.30 22.40
CA ASP A 364 13.60 3.76 21.21
C ASP A 364 14.58 4.78 20.61
N LEU A 365 14.18 6.04 20.52
CA LEU A 365 15.04 7.12 20.03
C LEU A 365 16.29 7.29 20.90
N LYS A 366 16.11 7.30 22.23
CA LYS A 366 17.24 7.36 23.18
C LYS A 366 18.18 6.17 23.03
N ARG A 367 17.62 4.97 22.91
CA ARG A 367 18.39 3.74 22.71
C ARG A 367 19.21 3.79 21.42
N ASN A 368 18.60 4.20 20.31
CA ASN A 368 19.31 4.35 19.04
C ASN A 368 20.46 5.35 19.13
N ARG A 369 20.24 6.50 19.79
CA ARG A 369 21.28 7.53 20.00
C ARG A 369 22.40 7.08 20.93
N ALA A 370 22.14 6.18 21.88
CA ALA A 370 23.11 5.69 22.86
C ALA A 370 24.04 4.57 22.34
N GLY A 371 23.90 4.16 21.09
CA GLY A 371 24.73 3.11 20.47
C GLY A 371 23.94 1.98 19.83
N GLY A 372 22.76 2.28 19.30
CA GLY A 372 22.04 1.37 18.41
C GLY A 372 22.84 1.05 17.16
N LYS A 373 22.44 0.03 16.42
CA LYS A 373 23.08 -0.32 15.13
C LYS A 373 22.92 0.86 14.16
N ASP A 374 24.04 1.36 13.64
CA ASP A 374 24.03 2.38 12.60
C ASP A 374 23.75 1.72 11.24
N LEU A 375 22.58 1.96 10.67
CA LEU A 375 22.15 1.42 9.39
C LEU A 375 22.41 2.36 8.21
N THR A 376 23.23 3.41 8.36
CA THR A 376 23.48 4.40 7.31
C THR A 376 23.95 3.79 5.99
N GLN A 377 24.88 2.83 6.05
CA GLN A 377 25.41 2.19 4.84
C GLN A 377 24.37 1.26 4.20
N LEU A 378 23.65 0.51 5.01
CA LEU A 378 22.59 -0.39 4.54
C LEU A 378 21.45 0.40 3.88
N LEU A 379 21.01 1.51 4.49
CA LEU A 379 19.99 2.38 3.91
C LEU A 379 20.44 2.95 2.55
N ARG A 380 21.67 3.44 2.45
CA ARG A 380 22.22 3.94 1.18
C ARG A 380 22.28 2.86 0.12
N ARG A 381 22.65 1.64 0.50
CA ARG A 381 22.74 0.52 -0.43
C ARG A 381 21.39 0.09 -0.92
N ASP A 382 20.40 0.04 -0.04
CA ASP A 382 19.01 -0.25 -0.40
C ASP A 382 18.47 0.81 -1.39
N MET A 383 18.61 2.09 -1.06
CA MET A 383 18.27 3.21 -1.93
C MET A 383 18.93 3.12 -3.33
N GLU A 384 20.19 2.70 -3.37
CA GLU A 384 20.91 2.50 -4.64
C GLU A 384 20.27 1.36 -5.46
N LEU A 385 19.96 0.24 -4.83
CA LEU A 385 19.35 -0.92 -5.50
C LEU A 385 17.94 -0.60 -5.99
N GLU A 386 17.13 0.11 -5.20
CA GLU A 386 15.81 0.57 -5.60
C GLU A 386 15.86 1.49 -6.84
N ARG A 387 16.80 2.45 -6.87
CA ARG A 387 17.01 3.29 -8.06
C ARG A 387 17.41 2.46 -9.28
N ASN A 388 18.35 1.54 -9.11
CA ASN A 388 18.81 0.66 -10.18
C ASN A 388 17.69 -0.25 -10.69
N PHE A 389 16.81 -0.72 -9.81
CA PHE A 389 15.62 -1.50 -10.15
C PHE A 389 14.67 -0.70 -11.05
N VAL A 390 14.32 0.53 -10.63
CA VAL A 390 13.46 1.42 -11.42
C VAL A 390 14.10 1.82 -12.74
N ALA A 391 15.40 2.13 -12.77
CA ALA A 391 16.12 2.50 -13.99
C ALA A 391 16.11 1.40 -15.05
N ARG A 392 15.91 0.13 -14.64
CA ARG A 392 15.79 -1.04 -15.53
C ARG A 392 14.33 -1.41 -15.86
N GLY A 393 13.36 -0.61 -15.42
CA GLY A 393 11.93 -0.82 -15.67
C GLY A 393 11.21 -1.68 -14.61
N GLY A 394 11.82 -1.90 -13.44
CA GLY A 394 11.19 -2.55 -12.31
C GLY A 394 10.08 -1.68 -11.69
N LEU A 395 9.03 -2.29 -11.19
CA LEU A 395 7.92 -1.61 -10.53
C LEU A 395 8.21 -1.43 -9.04
N LEU A 396 8.63 -0.23 -8.63
CA LEU A 396 8.81 0.17 -7.24
C LEU A 396 7.53 0.84 -6.75
N MET A 397 7.10 0.49 -5.54
CA MET A 397 5.93 1.06 -4.84
C MET A 397 6.37 1.61 -3.48
N ALA A 398 5.59 2.53 -2.91
CA ALA A 398 5.86 3.12 -1.61
C ALA A 398 4.98 2.52 -0.52
N GLY A 399 5.54 2.37 0.68
CA GLY A 399 4.86 1.97 1.91
C GLY A 399 5.57 2.56 3.12
N SER A 400 4.95 2.51 4.29
CA SER A 400 5.49 3.17 5.49
C SER A 400 5.72 2.25 6.69
N ASP A 401 5.16 1.05 6.66
CA ASP A 401 5.25 0.01 7.71
C ASP A 401 4.98 0.53 9.13
N PRO A 402 3.84 1.18 9.40
CA PRO A 402 3.59 1.85 10.67
C PRO A 402 3.02 0.87 11.71
N VAL A 403 3.88 0.10 12.33
CA VAL A 403 3.53 -0.96 13.29
C VAL A 403 3.85 -0.61 14.75
N GLY A 404 4.09 0.66 15.06
CA GLY A 404 4.40 1.13 16.42
C GLY A 404 5.86 1.02 16.83
N PHE A 405 6.73 0.59 15.93
CA PHE A 405 8.18 0.69 16.04
C PHE A 405 8.70 1.84 15.15
N PHE A 406 9.95 2.22 15.32
CA PHE A 406 10.67 3.11 14.41
C PHE A 406 10.08 4.52 14.25
N GLY A 407 9.17 4.93 15.13
CA GLY A 407 8.51 6.24 14.99
C GLY A 407 7.58 6.36 13.78
N SER A 408 7.26 5.25 13.11
CA SER A 408 6.35 5.25 11.97
C SER A 408 4.91 5.44 12.43
N VAL A 409 4.30 6.58 12.09
CA VAL A 409 2.92 6.94 12.36
C VAL A 409 2.16 6.98 11.03
N PRO A 410 0.98 6.32 10.92
CA PRO A 410 0.18 6.29 9.70
C PRO A 410 0.00 7.67 9.06
N GLY A 411 0.21 7.76 7.75
CA GLY A 411 0.14 8.99 6.98
C GLY A 411 1.39 9.86 7.06
N PHE A 412 1.91 10.13 8.25
CA PHE A 412 3.15 10.90 8.43
C PHE A 412 4.37 10.13 7.91
N ALA A 413 4.41 8.82 8.16
CA ALA A 413 5.48 7.97 7.66
C ALA A 413 5.39 7.79 6.14
N ASP A 414 4.20 7.89 5.54
CA ASP A 414 4.02 7.88 4.08
C ASP A 414 4.62 9.14 3.43
N HIS A 415 4.47 10.30 4.04
CA HIS A 415 5.18 11.51 3.61
C HIS A 415 6.70 11.33 3.74
N ARG A 416 7.17 10.75 4.86
CA ARG A 416 8.60 10.50 5.06
C ARG A 416 9.16 9.52 4.04
N GLU A 417 8.40 8.52 3.62
CA GLU A 417 8.79 7.63 2.53
C GLU A 417 9.02 8.41 1.23
N ILE A 418 8.09 9.30 0.85
CA ILE A 418 8.22 10.13 -0.35
C ILE A 418 9.46 11.03 -0.29
N GLU A 419 9.75 11.63 0.88
CA GLU A 419 10.97 12.43 1.09
C GLU A 419 12.23 11.58 0.95
N LEU A 420 12.25 10.38 1.55
CA LEU A 420 13.39 9.46 1.50
C LEU A 420 13.64 8.94 0.07
N LEU A 421 12.59 8.74 -0.73
CA LEU A 421 12.75 8.44 -2.15
C LEU A 421 13.46 9.59 -2.90
N VAL A 422 13.19 10.85 -2.55
CA VAL A 422 13.94 11.99 -3.13
C VAL A 422 15.39 12.00 -2.61
N GLU A 423 15.61 11.71 -1.32
CA GLU A 423 16.97 11.53 -0.77
C GLU A 423 17.72 10.38 -1.44
N ALA A 424 17.00 9.31 -1.84
CA ALA A 424 17.54 8.20 -2.64
C ALA A 424 17.97 8.63 -4.05
N GLY A 425 17.53 9.81 -4.53
CA GLY A 425 17.92 10.39 -5.82
C GLY A 425 16.83 10.28 -6.91
N PHE A 426 15.60 9.95 -6.58
CA PHE A 426 14.47 10.15 -7.47
C PHE A 426 14.11 11.64 -7.54
N THR A 427 13.64 12.10 -8.69
CA THR A 427 13.04 13.45 -8.75
C THR A 427 11.74 13.49 -7.93
N PRO A 428 11.34 14.66 -7.41
CA PRO A 428 10.08 14.75 -6.65
C PRO A 428 8.85 14.20 -7.40
N VAL A 429 8.76 14.42 -8.71
CA VAL A 429 7.65 13.88 -9.51
C VAL A 429 7.71 12.37 -9.67
N GLN A 430 8.91 11.77 -9.71
CA GLN A 430 9.07 10.31 -9.69
C GLN A 430 8.72 9.72 -8.33
N ALA A 431 9.13 10.35 -7.22
CA ALA A 431 8.75 9.91 -5.87
C ALA A 431 7.22 9.92 -5.68
N ILE A 432 6.54 10.98 -6.17
CA ILE A 432 5.08 11.05 -6.18
C ILE A 432 4.47 9.97 -7.07
N GLN A 433 5.04 9.67 -8.25
CA GLN A 433 4.59 8.56 -9.10
C GLN A 433 4.70 7.21 -8.40
N ILE A 434 5.82 6.94 -7.71
CA ILE A 434 6.06 5.71 -6.94
C ILE A 434 5.01 5.56 -5.84
N ALA A 435 4.67 6.66 -5.16
CA ALA A 435 3.71 6.69 -4.06
C ALA A 435 2.24 6.76 -4.51
N THR A 436 1.94 6.86 -5.81
CA THR A 436 0.56 6.99 -6.31
C THR A 436 0.26 6.00 -7.44
N LEU A 437 0.72 6.28 -8.67
CA LEU A 437 0.39 5.50 -9.86
C LEU A 437 0.93 4.07 -9.79
N ASN A 438 2.14 3.88 -9.28
CA ASN A 438 2.76 2.56 -9.25
C ASN A 438 1.99 1.58 -8.36
N GLY A 439 1.52 2.03 -7.18
CA GLY A 439 0.61 1.24 -6.34
C GLY A 439 -0.71 0.93 -7.05
N ALA A 440 -1.29 1.92 -7.74
CA ALA A 440 -2.51 1.72 -8.52
C ALA A 440 -2.33 0.71 -9.66
N ILE A 441 -1.18 0.70 -10.33
CA ILE A 441 -0.82 -0.29 -11.37
C ILE A 441 -0.77 -1.69 -10.76
N PHE A 442 -0.08 -1.86 -9.64
CA PHE A 442 0.02 -3.16 -8.97
C PHE A 442 -1.36 -3.69 -8.54
N LEU A 443 -2.24 -2.82 -8.03
CA LEU A 443 -3.60 -3.16 -7.65
C LEU A 443 -4.54 -3.40 -8.86
N GLY A 444 -4.10 -3.14 -10.11
CA GLY A 444 -4.94 -3.20 -11.30
C GLY A 444 -6.03 -2.11 -11.34
N ARG A 445 -5.80 -0.99 -10.65
CA ARG A 445 -6.76 0.13 -10.51
C ARG A 445 -6.28 1.43 -11.17
N GLN A 446 -5.24 1.36 -12.00
CA GLN A 446 -4.66 2.54 -12.67
C GLN A 446 -5.65 3.31 -13.56
N ASP A 447 -6.72 2.68 -13.99
CA ASP A 447 -7.80 3.36 -14.75
C ASP A 447 -8.77 4.12 -13.85
N GLN A 448 -8.69 3.94 -12.52
CA GLN A 448 -9.58 4.55 -11.55
C GLN A 448 -8.89 5.57 -10.65
N ILE A 449 -7.65 5.28 -10.19
CA ILE A 449 -6.90 6.05 -9.20
C ILE A 449 -5.42 6.21 -9.61
N GLY A 450 -4.63 6.87 -8.79
CA GLY A 450 -3.17 6.96 -8.88
C GLY A 450 -2.65 8.02 -9.84
N SER A 451 -3.49 8.65 -10.66
CA SER A 451 -3.08 9.82 -11.45
C SER A 451 -4.26 10.76 -11.70
N ILE A 452 -3.95 12.05 -11.98
CA ILE A 452 -4.93 13.08 -12.26
C ILE A 452 -5.27 13.06 -13.76
N SER A 453 -6.36 12.38 -14.11
CA SER A 453 -6.87 12.25 -15.48
C SER A 453 -8.39 12.30 -15.51
N ILE A 454 -8.96 12.84 -16.57
CA ILE A 454 -10.42 12.91 -16.76
C ILE A 454 -11.02 11.50 -16.71
N GLY A 455 -12.12 11.34 -15.97
CA GLY A 455 -12.86 10.08 -15.79
C GLY A 455 -12.39 9.24 -14.60
N LYS A 456 -11.21 9.50 -14.02
CA LYS A 456 -10.77 8.83 -12.78
C LYS A 456 -11.51 9.35 -11.56
N ASN A 457 -11.46 8.59 -10.48
CA ASN A 457 -11.97 9.02 -9.19
C ASN A 457 -11.25 10.31 -8.77
N ALA A 458 -12.00 11.22 -8.18
CA ALA A 458 -11.42 12.42 -7.59
C ALA A 458 -10.87 12.11 -6.19
N ASP A 459 -9.81 11.29 -6.19
CA ASP A 459 -8.95 11.02 -5.05
C ASP A 459 -7.73 11.93 -5.20
N LEU A 460 -7.78 13.09 -4.56
CA LEU A 460 -6.84 14.20 -4.76
C LEU A 460 -6.36 14.75 -3.41
N VAL A 461 -5.12 15.20 -3.38
CA VAL A 461 -4.54 15.88 -2.21
C VAL A 461 -4.18 17.30 -2.59
N VAL A 462 -4.79 18.27 -1.91
CA VAL A 462 -4.48 19.69 -2.02
C VAL A 462 -3.41 20.05 -1.01
N ILE A 463 -2.27 20.49 -1.47
CA ILE A 463 -1.06 20.76 -0.68
C ILE A 463 -0.70 22.24 -0.79
N LYS A 464 -0.49 22.88 0.35
CA LYS A 464 -0.02 24.26 0.37
C LYS A 464 1.48 24.29 0.06
N GLY A 465 1.85 24.91 -1.07
CA GLY A 465 3.23 24.94 -1.56
C GLY A 465 3.43 24.19 -2.87
N ASP A 466 4.63 23.75 -3.13
CA ASP A 466 5.04 23.06 -4.37
C ASP A 466 5.95 21.87 -4.08
N PRO A 467 5.41 20.68 -3.81
CA PRO A 467 6.21 19.49 -3.54
C PRO A 467 7.06 19.03 -4.74
N SER A 468 6.83 19.54 -5.94
CA SER A 468 7.71 19.27 -7.09
C SER A 468 9.04 20.08 -7.05
N ALA A 469 9.06 21.19 -6.32
CA ALA A 469 10.25 21.99 -6.08
C ALA A 469 10.87 21.73 -4.69
N HIS A 470 10.02 21.57 -3.69
CA HIS A 470 10.39 21.36 -2.28
C HIS A 470 9.58 20.18 -1.74
N ILE A 471 10.15 18.99 -1.77
CA ILE A 471 9.41 17.78 -1.44
C ILE A 471 8.82 17.80 -0.02
N SER A 472 9.45 18.50 0.93
CA SER A 472 8.92 18.69 2.28
C SER A 472 7.55 19.41 2.33
N ASP A 473 7.14 20.09 1.26
CA ASP A 473 5.80 20.67 1.18
C ASP A 473 4.71 19.58 1.15
N ILE A 474 5.06 18.31 0.89
CA ILE A 474 4.15 17.17 0.92
C ILE A 474 3.42 17.04 2.27
N GLU A 475 4.04 17.50 3.36
CA GLU A 475 3.46 17.50 4.71
C GLU A 475 2.35 18.56 4.90
N ASN A 476 2.24 19.55 4.01
CA ASN A 476 1.32 20.68 4.15
C ASN A 476 -0.05 20.38 3.52
N VAL A 477 -0.66 19.26 3.89
CA VAL A 477 -1.97 18.83 3.36
C VAL A 477 -3.09 19.72 3.90
N GLU A 478 -3.84 20.36 3.00
CA GLU A 478 -4.93 21.30 3.34
C GLU A 478 -6.32 20.65 3.19
N ILE A 479 -6.55 19.92 2.10
CA ILE A 479 -7.81 19.22 1.82
C ILE A 479 -7.47 17.89 1.18
N VAL A 480 -8.15 16.83 1.58
CA VAL A 480 -8.09 15.53 0.89
C VAL A 480 -9.45 15.23 0.27
N PHE A 481 -9.47 15.05 -1.03
CA PHE A 481 -10.65 14.54 -1.71
C PHE A 481 -10.54 13.02 -1.83
N LYS A 482 -11.59 12.33 -1.40
CA LYS A 482 -11.78 10.89 -1.61
C LYS A 482 -13.16 10.69 -2.23
N ASP A 483 -13.20 10.02 -3.38
CA ASP A 483 -14.43 9.86 -4.18
C ASP A 483 -15.17 11.20 -4.43
N GLY A 484 -14.39 12.29 -4.56
CA GLY A 484 -14.91 13.65 -4.80
C GLY A 484 -15.42 14.40 -3.58
N VAL A 485 -15.42 13.80 -2.41
CA VAL A 485 -15.75 14.46 -1.15
C VAL A 485 -14.48 15.04 -0.53
N GLY A 486 -14.45 16.34 -0.28
CA GLY A 486 -13.32 17.04 0.34
C GLY A 486 -13.39 16.99 1.87
N TYR A 487 -12.38 16.41 2.49
CA TYR A 487 -12.25 16.27 3.94
C TYR A 487 -11.39 17.38 4.54
N ASP A 488 -11.77 17.83 5.72
CA ASP A 488 -11.02 18.73 6.58
C ASP A 488 -9.94 17.94 7.32
N THR A 489 -8.69 18.09 6.89
CA THR A 489 -7.55 17.34 7.42
C THR A 489 -7.29 17.64 8.89
N GLN A 490 -7.45 18.91 9.31
CA GLN A 490 -7.23 19.30 10.69
C GLN A 490 -8.25 18.67 11.64
N LYS A 491 -9.54 18.62 11.27
CA LYS A 491 -10.56 17.94 12.08
C LYS A 491 -10.29 16.44 12.20
N LEU A 492 -9.78 15.79 11.14
CA LEU A 492 -9.39 14.38 11.21
C LEU A 492 -8.22 14.19 12.17
N LEU A 493 -7.16 15.02 12.07
CA LEU A 493 -6.01 14.99 12.98
C LEU A 493 -6.43 15.24 14.42
N ASP A 494 -7.24 16.26 14.68
CA ASP A 494 -7.72 16.59 16.02
C ASP A 494 -8.53 15.44 16.65
N SER A 495 -9.30 14.71 15.82
CA SER A 495 -10.07 13.57 16.30
C SER A 495 -9.21 12.34 16.63
N ALA A 496 -8.05 12.21 16.01
CA ALA A 496 -7.12 11.10 16.25
C ALA A 496 -6.05 11.41 17.32
N LYS A 497 -6.03 12.66 17.82
CA LYS A 497 -5.03 13.12 18.78
C LYS A 497 -5.05 12.28 20.06
N GLY A 498 -3.88 11.73 20.42
CA GLY A 498 -3.70 10.92 21.62
C GLY A 498 -4.20 9.48 21.51
N HIS A 499 -4.67 9.03 20.32
CA HIS A 499 -5.29 7.71 20.18
C HIS A 499 -4.44 6.67 19.44
N TYR A 500 -3.42 7.08 18.70
CA TYR A 500 -2.55 6.10 18.03
C TYR A 500 -1.73 5.31 19.06
N GLY A 501 -1.89 3.98 19.05
CA GLY A 501 -1.30 3.06 20.01
C GLY A 501 -2.25 2.62 21.14
N GLU A 502 -3.53 3.05 21.10
CA GLU A 502 -4.57 2.58 22.03
C GLU A 502 -5.73 1.89 21.30
N PHE A 503 -6.27 2.52 20.23
CA PHE A 503 -7.34 1.96 19.38
C PHE A 503 -7.54 2.72 18.06
#